data_0eab8c1bb1b2e67a56a5facdfb9aec92
#
_entry.id   0eab8c1bb1b2e67a56a5facdfb9aec92
#
_cell.length_a   1.000
_cell.length_b   1.000
_cell.length_c   1.000
_cell.angle_alpha   90.00
_cell.angle_beta   90.00
_cell.angle_gamma   90.00
#
_symmetry.space_group_name_H-M   'P 1'
#
loop_
_entity.id
_entity.type
_entity.pdbx_description
1 polymer ?
#
loop_
_entity_poly.entity_id
_entity_poly.type
_entity_poly.pdbx_seq_one_letter_code
_entity_poly.pdbx_strand_id
1 'polypeptide(L)'
;MIRTVGRLVYTPPVVPQDVAHSGPFGKLKVALVADYFTSVCLSAECRIRSLPTDNYRDVIGKWRPDLVFVESAFHGVQGEWRYKLARQPKYIRMSRPRTIRRLAQLVRDKGIPAVFWNKDDSAFFDAFIDVARLFPYVFTTDNTCLPRYAAQLPSGSRADVLAMPY
;
A
#
# COMPACT_ATOMS: atom_id res chain seq x y z
N MET A 1 -19.74 -43.97 -9.64
CA MET A 1 -20.26 -42.67 -10.10
C MET A 1 -19.64 -41.57 -9.21
N ILE A 2 -18.54 -40.95 -9.67
CA ILE A 2 -17.80 -39.94 -8.91
C ILE A 2 -18.43 -38.59 -9.26
N ARG A 3 -19.06 -37.95 -8.26
CA ARG A 3 -19.59 -36.57 -8.43
C ARG A 3 -18.40 -35.61 -8.47
N THR A 4 -18.19 -34.97 -9.59
CA THR A 4 -17.27 -33.85 -9.72
C THR A 4 -17.79 -32.70 -8.88
N VAL A 5 -17.11 -32.40 -7.77
CA VAL A 5 -17.37 -31.18 -6.99
C VAL A 5 -16.89 -30.03 -7.85
N GLY A 6 -17.82 -29.19 -8.28
CA GLY A 6 -17.52 -27.99 -9.06
C GLY A 6 -16.50 -27.13 -8.32
N ARG A 7 -15.42 -26.78 -9.00
CA ARG A 7 -14.39 -25.87 -8.48
C ARG A 7 -15.04 -24.50 -8.32
N LEU A 8 -15.29 -24.08 -7.09
CA LEU A 8 -15.69 -22.72 -6.79
C LEU A 8 -14.55 -21.79 -7.22
N VAL A 9 -14.73 -21.14 -8.37
CA VAL A 9 -13.82 -20.09 -8.83
C VAL A 9 -14.17 -18.83 -8.04
N TYR A 10 -13.35 -18.52 -7.05
CA TYR A 10 -13.46 -17.24 -6.35
C TYR A 10 -13.03 -16.12 -7.29
N THR A 11 -13.99 -15.32 -7.73
CA THR A 11 -13.71 -14.06 -8.43
C THR A 11 -13.69 -12.96 -7.37
N PRO A 12 -12.54 -12.33 -7.08
CA PRO A 12 -12.50 -11.25 -6.12
C PRO A 12 -13.42 -10.11 -6.61
N PRO A 13 -14.20 -9.49 -5.73
CA PRO A 13 -15.04 -8.38 -6.11
C PRO A 13 -14.18 -7.22 -6.63
N VAL A 14 -14.73 -6.48 -7.59
CA VAL A 14 -14.04 -5.35 -8.23
C VAL A 14 -14.01 -4.17 -7.26
N VAL A 15 -12.83 -3.64 -6.97
CA VAL A 15 -12.70 -2.37 -6.24
C VAL A 15 -13.02 -1.22 -7.19
N PRO A 16 -14.00 -0.34 -6.85
CA PRO A 16 -14.29 0.84 -7.66
C PRO A 16 -13.06 1.70 -7.89
N GLN A 17 -12.85 2.16 -9.11
CA GLN A 17 -11.69 2.98 -9.47
C GLN A 17 -12.15 4.34 -9.97
N ASP A 18 -11.51 5.40 -9.47
CA ASP A 18 -11.70 6.78 -9.92
C ASP A 18 -13.16 7.31 -9.82
N VAL A 19 -13.88 6.85 -8.82
CA VAL A 19 -15.25 7.31 -8.55
C VAL A 19 -15.19 8.53 -7.63
N ALA A 20 -15.86 9.62 -8.01
CA ALA A 20 -15.97 10.81 -7.17
C ALA A 20 -17.15 10.67 -6.19
N HIS A 21 -16.97 11.20 -4.99
CA HIS A 21 -17.96 11.18 -3.92
C HIS A 21 -18.28 12.59 -3.44
N SER A 22 -19.40 12.74 -2.74
CA SER A 22 -19.83 14.02 -2.17
C SER A 22 -19.16 14.37 -0.83
N GLY A 23 -18.45 13.44 -0.21
CA GLY A 23 -17.76 13.64 1.07
C GLY A 23 -16.58 14.62 0.99
N PRO A 24 -16.01 15.01 2.12
CA PRO A 24 -14.93 16.01 2.21
C PRO A 24 -13.69 15.62 1.41
N PHE A 25 -13.43 14.33 1.25
CA PHE A 25 -12.30 13.79 0.48
C PHE A 25 -12.71 13.24 -0.89
N GLY A 26 -13.97 13.37 -1.29
CA GLY A 26 -14.54 12.73 -2.49
C GLY A 26 -13.91 13.16 -3.81
N LYS A 27 -13.15 14.25 -3.85
CA LYS A 27 -12.39 14.71 -5.01
C LYS A 27 -10.90 14.36 -4.94
N LEU A 28 -10.40 13.96 -3.76
CA LEU A 28 -8.99 13.64 -3.54
C LEU A 28 -8.60 12.39 -4.35
N LYS A 29 -7.58 12.50 -5.16
CA LYS A 29 -7.05 11.41 -5.97
C LYS A 29 -5.94 10.68 -5.22
N VAL A 30 -6.21 9.46 -4.80
CA VAL A 30 -5.26 8.63 -4.07
C VAL A 30 -4.79 7.46 -4.93
N ALA A 31 -3.53 7.46 -5.33
CA ALA A 31 -2.92 6.30 -5.96
C ALA A 31 -2.50 5.29 -4.89
N LEU A 32 -2.95 4.03 -5.02
CA LEU A 32 -3.01 3.10 -3.90
C LEU A 32 -2.23 1.81 -4.16
N VAL A 33 -1.37 1.46 -3.23
CA VAL A 33 -0.80 0.11 -3.07
C VAL A 33 -1.36 -0.45 -1.77
N ALA A 34 -2.35 -1.31 -1.86
CA ALA A 34 -3.03 -1.87 -0.69
C ALA A 34 -3.67 -3.22 -1.00
N ASP A 35 -4.01 -3.97 0.05
CA ASP A 35 -4.84 -5.15 -0.06
C ASP A 35 -6.32 -4.78 -0.27
N TYR A 36 -7.14 -5.77 -0.58
CA TYR A 36 -8.52 -5.56 -0.99
C TYR A 36 -9.35 -4.74 0.02
N PHE A 37 -9.25 -5.07 1.31
CA PHE A 37 -10.07 -4.43 2.36
C PHE A 37 -9.84 -2.90 2.41
N THR A 38 -8.58 -2.48 2.54
CA THR A 38 -8.22 -1.05 2.56
C THR A 38 -8.62 -0.34 1.26
N SER A 39 -8.47 -1.05 0.13
CA SER A 39 -8.87 -0.50 -1.17
C SER A 39 -10.38 -0.23 -1.25
N VAL A 40 -11.21 -1.12 -0.72
CA VAL A 40 -12.67 -0.92 -0.67
C VAL A 40 -13.02 0.24 0.26
N CYS A 41 -12.45 0.28 1.48
CA CYS A 41 -12.72 1.35 2.42
C CYS A 41 -12.39 2.73 1.83
N LEU A 42 -11.18 2.88 1.28
CA LEU A 42 -10.78 4.16 0.68
C LEU A 42 -11.55 4.50 -0.58
N SER A 43 -12.04 3.51 -1.34
CA SER A 43 -12.87 3.79 -2.52
C SER A 43 -14.23 4.38 -2.19
N ALA A 44 -14.70 4.28 -0.96
CA ALA A 44 -15.93 4.91 -0.49
C ALA A 44 -15.73 6.38 -0.05
N GLU A 45 -14.49 6.78 0.24
CA GLU A 45 -14.15 8.09 0.79
C GLU A 45 -13.50 9.03 -0.24
N CYS A 46 -12.70 8.49 -1.15
CA CYS A 46 -11.93 9.27 -2.10
C CYS A 46 -11.82 8.56 -3.47
N ARG A 47 -11.35 9.31 -4.46
CA ARG A 47 -11.09 8.75 -5.79
C ARG A 47 -9.80 7.95 -5.74
N ILE A 48 -9.89 6.64 -5.83
CA ILE A 48 -8.70 5.79 -5.82
C ILE A 48 -8.36 5.25 -7.20
N ARG A 49 -7.06 5.03 -7.43
CA ARG A 49 -6.54 4.13 -8.48
C ARG A 49 -5.47 3.23 -7.90
N SER A 50 -5.66 1.94 -8.07
CA SER A 50 -4.64 0.96 -7.74
C SER A 50 -3.39 1.15 -8.59
N LEU A 51 -2.23 0.91 -7.99
CA LEU A 51 -0.93 0.96 -8.65
C LEU A 51 -0.43 -0.47 -8.91
N PRO A 52 -0.72 -1.06 -10.06
CA PRO A 52 -0.16 -2.35 -10.42
C PRO A 52 1.34 -2.24 -10.71
N THR A 53 2.08 -3.32 -10.49
CA THR A 53 3.54 -3.31 -10.55
C THR A 53 4.13 -3.10 -11.94
N ASP A 54 3.36 -3.32 -12.97
CA ASP A 54 3.73 -3.15 -14.38
C ASP A 54 3.30 -1.81 -14.99
N ASN A 55 2.28 -1.14 -14.39
CA ASN A 55 1.66 0.04 -14.97
C ASN A 55 1.63 1.28 -14.04
N TYR A 56 2.22 1.24 -12.85
CA TYR A 56 2.17 2.37 -11.91
C TYR A 56 2.72 3.69 -12.50
N ARG A 57 3.67 3.61 -13.45
CA ARG A 57 4.25 4.82 -14.10
C ARG A 57 3.21 5.57 -14.90
N ASP A 58 2.37 4.86 -15.64
CA ASP A 58 1.29 5.42 -16.43
C ASP A 58 0.20 6.01 -15.55
N VAL A 59 -0.20 5.31 -14.49
CA VAL A 59 -1.17 5.84 -13.52
C VAL A 59 -0.65 7.15 -12.92
N ILE A 60 0.56 7.16 -12.38
CA ILE A 60 1.17 8.36 -11.79
C ILE A 60 1.31 9.49 -12.82
N GLY A 61 1.74 9.18 -14.04
CA GLY A 61 1.99 10.19 -15.08
C GLY A 61 0.74 10.78 -15.69
N LYS A 62 -0.25 9.95 -16.00
CA LYS A 62 -1.46 10.36 -16.73
C LYS A 62 -2.57 10.84 -15.79
N TRP A 63 -2.78 10.13 -14.68
CA TRP A 63 -3.86 10.46 -13.76
C TRP A 63 -3.50 11.56 -12.76
N ARG A 64 -2.20 11.73 -12.45
CA ARG A 64 -1.68 12.77 -11.56
C ARG A 64 -2.38 12.76 -10.20
N PRO A 65 -2.11 11.77 -9.34
CA PRO A 65 -2.71 11.68 -8.01
C PRO A 65 -2.23 12.84 -7.13
N ASP A 66 -3.07 13.22 -6.18
CA ASP A 66 -2.75 14.19 -5.13
C ASP A 66 -1.93 13.55 -4.00
N LEU A 67 -2.08 12.22 -3.83
CA LEU A 67 -1.42 11.43 -2.79
C LEU A 67 -1.11 10.02 -3.31
N VAL A 68 0.04 9.49 -2.92
CA VAL A 68 0.35 8.06 -3.02
C VAL A 68 0.28 7.44 -1.63
N PHE A 69 -0.60 6.46 -1.47
CA PHE A 69 -0.79 5.73 -0.23
C PHE A 69 -0.31 4.29 -0.41
N VAL A 70 0.63 3.86 0.42
CA VAL A 70 1.19 2.50 0.40
C VAL A 70 0.94 1.84 1.75
N GLU A 71 0.23 0.74 1.73
CA GLU A 71 -0.04 -0.10 2.90
C GLU A 71 1.01 -1.20 3.04
N SER A 72 1.13 -1.78 4.23
CA SER A 72 1.83 -3.05 4.48
C SER A 72 1.13 -4.24 3.79
N ALA A 73 0.93 -4.12 2.46
CA ALA A 73 0.21 -5.13 1.71
C ALA A 73 1.06 -6.39 1.49
N PHE A 74 0.50 -7.55 1.78
CA PHE A 74 1.15 -8.83 1.49
C PHE A 74 0.94 -9.27 0.04
N HIS A 75 -0.18 -8.92 -0.56
CA HIS A 75 -0.56 -9.42 -1.89
C HIS A 75 -0.92 -8.30 -2.88
N GLY A 76 -1.57 -7.22 -2.43
CA GLY A 76 -2.30 -6.31 -3.30
C GLY A 76 -3.67 -6.89 -3.72
N VAL A 77 -4.49 -6.11 -4.40
CA VAL A 77 -5.88 -6.48 -4.75
C VAL A 77 -5.95 -7.76 -5.60
N GLN A 78 -5.04 -7.93 -6.55
CA GLN A 78 -4.99 -9.06 -7.49
C GLN A 78 -3.74 -9.93 -7.32
N GLY A 79 -3.00 -9.77 -6.23
CA GLY A 79 -1.76 -10.50 -5.98
C GLY A 79 -0.52 -9.89 -6.64
N GLU A 80 -0.65 -8.73 -7.26
CA GLU A 80 0.40 -8.06 -8.04
C GLU A 80 1.57 -7.55 -7.19
N TRP A 81 1.35 -7.33 -5.88
CA TRP A 81 2.37 -6.93 -4.91
C TRP A 81 2.92 -8.07 -4.07
N ARG A 82 2.49 -9.30 -4.35
CA ARG A 82 2.94 -10.48 -3.59
C ARG A 82 4.47 -10.57 -3.58
N TYR A 83 5.06 -10.69 -2.39
CA TYR A 83 6.51 -10.77 -2.15
C TYR A 83 7.32 -9.52 -2.56
N LYS A 84 6.68 -8.38 -2.81
CA LYS A 84 7.36 -7.18 -3.31
C LYS A 84 7.49 -6.07 -2.27
N LEU A 85 6.79 -6.15 -1.13
CA LEU A 85 6.84 -5.19 -0.03
C LEU A 85 7.52 -5.82 1.20
N ALA A 86 6.91 -6.84 1.79
CA ALA A 86 7.44 -7.49 2.98
C ALA A 86 8.82 -8.10 2.73
N ARG A 87 9.72 -7.97 3.72
CA ARG A 87 10.99 -8.70 3.73
C ARG A 87 10.71 -10.19 3.71
N GLN A 88 11.32 -10.88 2.77
CA GLN A 88 11.18 -12.32 2.64
C GLN A 88 12.24 -13.07 3.48
N PRO A 89 11.93 -14.26 4.00
CA PRO A 89 12.91 -15.13 4.62
C PRO A 89 14.11 -15.39 3.69
N LYS A 90 15.30 -15.54 4.26
CA LYS A 90 16.59 -15.65 3.52
C LYS A 90 16.61 -16.76 2.46
N TYR A 91 15.79 -17.81 2.61
CA TYR A 91 15.69 -18.91 1.64
C TYR A 91 14.84 -18.58 0.42
N ILE A 92 14.04 -17.50 0.47
CA ILE A 92 13.31 -17.01 -0.69
C ILE A 92 14.18 -15.98 -1.41
N ARG A 93 14.97 -16.42 -2.37
CA ARG A 93 15.90 -15.57 -3.14
C ARG A 93 15.23 -14.47 -3.98
N MET A 94 13.92 -14.34 -3.95
CA MET A 94 13.16 -13.69 -5.01
C MET A 94 12.80 -12.23 -4.81
N SER A 95 13.17 -11.51 -3.76
CA SER A 95 12.90 -10.09 -3.87
C SER A 95 13.72 -9.18 -2.97
N ARG A 96 14.61 -8.49 -3.58
CA ARG A 96 14.86 -7.11 -3.16
C ARG A 96 13.64 -6.31 -3.59
N PRO A 97 13.10 -5.38 -2.78
CA PRO A 97 11.90 -4.60 -3.12
C PRO A 97 12.20 -3.53 -4.19
N ARG A 98 12.61 -3.98 -5.37
CA ARG A 98 13.03 -3.10 -6.48
C ARG A 98 11.89 -2.26 -6.99
N THR A 99 10.69 -2.85 -7.10
CA THR A 99 9.52 -2.15 -7.66
C THR A 99 9.07 -1.03 -6.75
N ILE A 100 8.93 -1.29 -5.44
CA ILE A 100 8.51 -0.25 -4.49
C ILE A 100 9.58 0.87 -4.35
N ARG A 101 10.86 0.53 -4.42
CA ARG A 101 11.94 1.56 -4.44
C ARG A 101 11.83 2.46 -5.66
N ARG A 102 11.57 1.91 -6.85
CA ARG A 102 11.37 2.68 -8.08
C ARG A 102 10.11 3.51 -8.04
N LEU A 103 9.03 3.00 -7.44
CA LEU A 103 7.80 3.76 -7.21
C LEU A 103 8.07 4.95 -6.27
N ALA A 104 8.67 4.71 -5.11
CA ALA A 104 8.99 5.76 -4.14
C ALA A 104 9.90 6.84 -4.74
N GLN A 105 10.89 6.46 -5.55
CA GLN A 105 11.74 7.40 -6.26
C GLN A 105 10.94 8.23 -7.27
N LEU A 106 10.11 7.61 -8.11
CA LEU A 106 9.28 8.31 -9.09
C LEU A 106 8.34 9.33 -8.44
N VAL A 107 7.72 8.95 -7.34
CA VAL A 107 6.78 9.79 -6.59
C VAL A 107 7.51 11.01 -6.00
N ARG A 108 8.69 10.79 -5.43
CA ARG A 108 9.57 11.85 -4.92
C ARG A 108 10.00 12.81 -6.03
N ASP A 109 10.47 12.29 -7.17
CA ASP A 109 10.93 13.10 -8.31
C ASP A 109 9.80 13.97 -8.89
N LYS A 110 8.54 13.52 -8.73
CA LYS A 110 7.37 14.29 -9.17
C LYS A 110 6.81 15.22 -8.08
N GLY A 111 7.38 15.25 -6.89
CA GLY A 111 6.91 16.06 -5.78
C GLY A 111 5.51 15.66 -5.27
N ILE A 112 5.07 14.42 -5.51
CA ILE A 112 3.77 13.95 -5.04
C ILE A 112 3.90 13.50 -3.58
N PRO A 113 3.04 13.97 -2.66
CA PRO A 113 3.01 13.47 -1.28
C PRO A 113 2.83 11.94 -1.26
N ALA A 114 3.59 11.28 -0.39
CA ALA A 114 3.52 9.83 -0.27
C ALA A 114 3.61 9.40 1.18
N VAL A 115 2.76 8.44 1.55
CA VAL A 115 2.69 7.88 2.89
C VAL A 115 2.86 6.36 2.84
N PHE A 116 3.40 5.80 3.92
CA PHE A 116 3.38 4.38 4.18
C PHE A 116 2.60 4.10 5.45
N TRP A 117 1.67 3.17 5.42
CA TRP A 117 0.90 2.74 6.57
C TRP A 117 1.14 1.27 6.87
N ASN A 118 1.75 1.00 8.02
CA ASN A 118 1.90 -0.37 8.51
C ASN A 118 0.68 -0.74 9.37
N LYS A 119 -0.32 -1.31 8.73
CA LYS A 119 -1.53 -1.77 9.42
C LYS A 119 -1.29 -3.04 10.26
N ASP A 120 -0.20 -3.75 9.98
CA ASP A 120 0.13 -5.05 10.58
C ASP A 120 1.16 -4.93 11.74
N ASP A 121 1.41 -3.69 12.21
CA ASP A 121 2.20 -3.46 13.42
C ASP A 121 1.43 -3.98 14.66
N SER A 122 2.12 -4.46 15.66
CA SER A 122 3.57 -4.60 15.87
C SER A 122 4.14 -5.90 15.30
N ALA A 123 3.28 -6.85 14.94
CA ALA A 123 3.64 -8.22 14.58
C ALA A 123 4.58 -8.28 13.35
N PHE A 124 4.37 -7.41 12.38
CA PHE A 124 5.14 -7.42 11.12
C PHE A 124 6.02 -6.18 10.93
N PHE A 125 6.38 -5.49 12.01
CA PHE A 125 7.29 -4.33 11.95
C PHE A 125 8.56 -4.63 11.15
N ASP A 126 9.27 -5.72 11.51
CA ASP A 126 10.55 -6.06 10.89
C ASP A 126 10.41 -6.51 9.42
N ALA A 127 9.22 -6.96 9.03
CA ALA A 127 8.95 -7.31 7.65
C ALA A 127 8.83 -6.08 6.74
N PHE A 128 8.36 -4.95 7.28
CA PHE A 128 8.04 -3.78 6.47
C PHE A 128 8.92 -2.55 6.71
N ILE A 129 9.79 -2.54 7.71
CA ILE A 129 10.63 -1.37 8.03
C ILE A 129 11.49 -0.91 6.85
N ASP A 130 11.98 -1.82 6.02
CA ASP A 130 12.78 -1.46 4.83
C ASP A 130 11.97 -0.70 3.78
N VAL A 131 10.65 -0.93 3.72
CA VAL A 131 9.73 -0.19 2.86
C VAL A 131 9.36 1.14 3.52
N ALA A 132 9.04 1.14 4.82
CA ALA A 132 8.73 2.35 5.58
C ALA A 132 9.81 3.43 5.40
N ARG A 133 11.09 3.05 5.41
CA ARG A 133 12.24 3.95 5.19
C ARG A 133 12.26 4.68 3.84
N LEU A 134 11.44 4.27 2.90
CA LEU A 134 11.36 4.90 1.57
C LEU A 134 10.43 6.11 1.55
N PHE A 135 9.60 6.29 2.58
CA PHE A 135 8.53 7.28 2.63
C PHE A 135 8.79 8.33 3.70
N PRO A 136 8.46 9.61 3.44
CA PRO A 136 8.67 10.68 4.41
C PRO A 136 7.66 10.63 5.58
N TYR A 137 6.49 10.06 5.34
CA TYR A 137 5.44 9.92 6.35
C TYR A 137 5.09 8.46 6.53
N VAL A 138 5.17 8.00 7.78
CA VAL A 138 4.88 6.61 8.16
C VAL A 138 3.76 6.62 9.19
N PHE A 139 2.79 5.74 8.99
CA PHE A 139 1.74 5.53 9.97
C PHE A 139 1.79 4.10 10.49
N THR A 140 1.48 3.95 11.77
CA THR A 140 1.37 2.65 12.46
C THR A 140 0.01 2.52 13.12
N THR A 141 -0.48 1.31 13.28
CA THR A 141 -1.69 1.03 14.08
C THR A 141 -1.40 0.87 15.56
N ASP A 142 -0.11 0.77 15.93
CA ASP A 142 0.36 0.49 17.28
C ASP A 142 1.33 1.58 17.77
N ASN A 143 0.89 2.38 18.74
CA ASN A 143 1.71 3.46 19.31
C ASN A 143 3.02 2.95 19.94
N THR A 144 3.08 1.71 20.38
CA THR A 144 4.30 1.10 20.94
C THR A 144 5.41 0.94 19.89
N CYS A 145 5.08 1.03 18.62
CA CYS A 145 6.04 0.99 17.51
C CYS A 145 6.71 2.36 17.24
N LEU A 146 6.16 3.48 17.71
CA LEU A 146 6.71 4.81 17.45
C LEU A 146 8.19 4.98 17.82
N PRO A 147 8.67 4.51 19.01
CA PRO A 147 10.10 4.58 19.34
C PRO A 147 10.98 3.77 18.38
N ARG A 148 10.48 2.63 17.88
CA ARG A 148 11.20 1.79 16.91
C ARG A 148 11.32 2.50 15.56
N TYR A 149 10.25 3.20 15.12
CA TYR A 149 10.30 4.03 13.91
C TYR A 149 11.25 5.21 14.09
N ALA A 150 11.17 5.94 15.20
CA ALA A 150 12.06 7.06 15.48
C ALA A 150 13.54 6.68 15.43
N ALA A 151 13.89 5.47 15.90
CA ALA A 151 15.25 4.95 15.87
C ALA A 151 15.73 4.47 14.49
N GLN A 152 14.81 4.19 13.56
CA GLN A 152 15.14 3.49 12.32
C GLN A 152 14.81 4.24 11.04
N LEU A 153 13.93 5.23 11.08
CA LEU A 153 13.61 6.05 9.91
C LEU A 153 14.74 7.03 9.59
N PRO A 154 14.90 7.41 8.32
CA PRO A 154 15.83 8.45 7.91
C PRO A 154 15.50 9.80 8.60
N SER A 155 16.53 10.62 8.80
CA SER A 155 16.35 11.98 9.30
C SER A 155 15.38 12.77 8.42
N GLY A 156 14.42 13.46 9.05
CA GLY A 156 13.36 14.21 8.37
C GLY A 156 12.08 13.42 8.08
N SER A 157 12.10 12.09 8.21
CA SER A 157 10.85 11.31 8.19
C SER A 157 10.09 11.44 9.50
N ARG A 158 8.76 11.26 9.43
CA ARG A 158 7.85 11.33 10.59
C ARG A 158 7.05 10.04 10.71
N ALA A 159 6.85 9.59 11.94
CA ALA A 159 5.94 8.49 12.23
C ALA A 159 4.83 8.96 13.18
N ASP A 160 3.60 8.51 12.93
CA ASP A 160 2.42 8.80 13.75
C ASP A 160 1.46 7.62 13.75
N VAL A 161 0.43 7.67 14.59
CA VAL A 161 -0.58 6.63 14.70
C VAL A 161 -1.74 6.91 13.76
N LEU A 162 -2.11 5.92 12.96
CA LEU A 162 -3.34 5.87 12.19
C LEU A 162 -4.04 4.54 12.49
N ALA A 163 -5.05 4.59 13.36
CA ALA A 163 -5.83 3.41 13.71
C ALA A 163 -6.58 2.86 12.49
N MET A 164 -6.85 1.54 12.52
CA MET A 164 -7.76 0.95 11.55
C MET A 164 -9.18 1.51 11.76
N PRO A 165 -9.87 1.96 10.71
CA PRO A 165 -11.29 2.27 10.81
C PRO A 165 -12.06 0.96 11.10
N TYR A 166 -12.88 0.98 12.12
CA TYR A 166 -13.79 -0.13 12.45
C TYR A 166 -15.15 0.11 11.80
#